data_4926ec14665b96cdf834ed9aa9cfe609
#
_entry.id   4926ec14665b96cdf834ed9aa9cfe609
#
_cell.length_a   1.000
_cell.length_b   1.000
_cell.length_c   1.000
_cell.angle_alpha   90.00
_cell.angle_beta   90.00
_cell.angle_gamma   90.00
#
_symmetry.space_group_name_H-M   'P 1'
#
loop_
_entity.id
_entity.type
_entity.pdbx_description
1 polymer ?
#
loop_
_entity_poly.entity_id
_entity_poly.type
_entity_poly.pdbx_seq_one_letter_code
_entity_poly.pdbx_strand_id
1 'polypeptide(L)'
;MEGPMERAFAEVIESEVPRDSVLISVGLPGSWKSPVTEEIAKMKGFDILRSDMIRREVLKGEDIFNNKVASDPGRRKRVYEEMFKRAENVLERGKGGLILDATFFTQELRSRAAEIAVEAHRPLVIAECVCTEEKSIERILKRTKSHYESNALTREAYLNNKAVFQAVDIGELKMKFKDLPIIHLTIDTEHDNPPDWKIRRIERR
;
A
#
# COMPACT_ATOMS: atom_id res chain seq x y z
N MET A 1 3.51 11.02 -30.74
CA MET A 1 3.25 10.20 -29.53
C MET A 1 4.05 10.85 -28.41
N GLU A 2 3.38 11.65 -27.59
CA GLU A 2 4.00 12.17 -26.38
C GLU A 2 4.26 11.00 -25.45
N GLY A 3 5.51 10.81 -25.02
CA GLY A 3 5.87 9.82 -24.02
C GLY A 3 5.14 10.12 -22.70
N PRO A 4 5.02 9.14 -21.79
CA PRO A 4 4.36 9.35 -20.51
C PRO A 4 5.03 10.54 -19.81
N MET A 5 4.24 11.60 -19.54
CA MET A 5 4.71 12.80 -18.86
C MET A 5 4.96 12.45 -17.40
N GLU A 6 6.21 12.15 -17.05
CA GLU A 6 6.61 11.91 -15.67
C GLU A 6 6.42 13.20 -14.86
N ARG A 7 5.52 13.18 -13.89
CA ARG A 7 5.24 14.31 -12.99
C ARG A 7 5.95 14.12 -11.65
N ALA A 8 6.33 15.23 -11.03
CA ALA A 8 6.94 15.20 -9.71
C ALA A 8 5.95 14.63 -8.67
N PHE A 9 6.45 13.73 -7.82
CA PHE A 9 5.65 13.07 -6.78
C PHE A 9 4.88 14.08 -5.91
N ALA A 10 5.59 15.05 -5.32
CA ALA A 10 5.00 16.01 -4.40
C ALA A 10 3.87 16.84 -5.04
N GLU A 11 4.07 17.29 -6.29
CA GLU A 11 3.07 18.05 -7.04
C GLU A 11 1.78 17.24 -7.22
N VAL A 12 1.92 15.97 -7.63
CA VAL A 12 0.76 15.10 -7.87
C VAL A 12 0.06 14.74 -6.57
N ILE A 13 0.80 14.43 -5.51
CA ILE A 13 0.16 14.15 -4.21
C ILE A 13 -0.64 15.35 -3.73
N GLU A 14 -0.09 16.57 -3.84
CA GLU A 14 -0.80 17.77 -3.40
C GLU A 14 -2.06 18.04 -4.21
N SER A 15 -2.00 17.90 -5.54
CA SER A 15 -3.11 18.23 -6.43
C SER A 15 -4.17 17.12 -6.57
N GLU A 16 -3.76 15.84 -6.54
CA GLU A 16 -4.61 14.71 -6.92
C GLU A 16 -5.18 13.92 -5.74
N VAL A 17 -4.51 13.93 -4.57
CA VAL A 17 -4.95 13.15 -3.41
C VAL A 17 -5.90 13.96 -2.54
N PRO A 18 -7.21 13.62 -2.46
CA PRO A 18 -8.16 14.30 -1.59
C PRO A 18 -7.77 14.14 -0.11
N ARG A 19 -7.96 15.20 0.70
CA ARG A 19 -7.57 15.21 2.11
C ARG A 19 -8.38 14.30 3.02
N ASP A 20 -9.48 13.78 2.55
CA ASP A 20 -10.39 12.87 3.27
C ASP A 20 -10.45 11.46 2.67
N SER A 21 -9.50 11.12 1.81
CA SER A 21 -9.51 9.81 1.14
C SER A 21 -9.09 8.65 2.05
N VAL A 22 -9.54 7.44 1.68
CA VAL A 22 -8.91 6.19 2.08
C VAL A 22 -7.82 5.89 1.06
N LEU A 23 -6.57 5.77 1.50
CA LEU A 23 -5.44 5.45 0.63
C LEU A 23 -4.89 4.08 0.97
N ILE A 24 -4.71 3.23 -0.03
CA ILE A 24 -3.98 1.97 0.11
C ILE A 24 -2.64 2.03 -0.61
N SER A 25 -1.58 1.56 0.03
CA SER A 25 -0.32 1.31 -0.67
C SER A 25 -0.36 -0.05 -1.36
N VAL A 26 0.13 -0.13 -2.58
CA VAL A 26 0.22 -1.40 -3.33
C VAL A 26 1.64 -1.57 -3.85
N GLY A 27 2.15 -2.81 -3.88
CA GLY A 27 3.46 -3.11 -4.45
C GLY A 27 4.19 -4.23 -3.72
N LEU A 28 5.20 -4.78 -4.35
CA LEU A 28 6.00 -5.89 -3.82
C LEU A 28 6.88 -5.46 -2.63
N PRO A 29 7.38 -6.41 -1.82
CA PRO A 29 8.39 -6.10 -0.82
C PRO A 29 9.60 -5.38 -1.43
N GLY A 30 10.12 -4.35 -0.77
CA GLY A 30 11.25 -3.55 -1.30
C GLY A 30 10.85 -2.41 -2.23
N SER A 31 9.58 -2.29 -2.65
CA SER A 31 9.10 -1.20 -3.50
C SER A 31 8.86 0.13 -2.76
N TRP A 32 9.44 0.35 -1.60
CA TRP A 32 9.42 1.63 -0.87
C TRP A 32 8.02 2.14 -0.47
N LYS A 33 7.02 1.26 -0.31
CA LYS A 33 5.65 1.63 0.09
C LYS A 33 5.60 2.48 1.35
N SER A 34 6.22 2.01 2.44
CA SER A 34 6.15 2.70 3.73
C SER A 34 6.81 4.09 3.70
N PRO A 35 7.98 4.30 3.10
CA PRO A 35 8.50 5.64 2.88
C PRO A 35 7.55 6.55 2.07
N VAL A 36 6.91 6.01 1.02
CA VAL A 36 5.94 6.76 0.22
C VAL A 36 4.71 7.14 1.05
N THR A 37 4.16 6.20 1.81
CA THR A 37 2.98 6.46 2.66
C THR A 37 3.30 7.44 3.79
N GLU A 38 4.49 7.39 4.37
CA GLU A 38 4.94 8.37 5.36
C GLU A 38 5.03 9.78 4.79
N GLU A 39 5.57 9.92 3.58
CA GLU A 39 5.67 11.22 2.94
C GLU A 39 4.29 11.78 2.57
N ILE A 40 3.39 10.94 2.04
CA ILE A 40 1.98 11.33 1.80
C ILE A 40 1.31 11.76 3.11
N ALA A 41 1.50 11.00 4.20
CA ALA A 41 0.92 11.33 5.50
C ALA A 41 1.38 12.68 6.03
N LYS A 42 2.67 13.00 5.90
CA LYS A 42 3.22 14.32 6.27
C LYS A 42 2.59 15.44 5.45
N MET A 43 2.48 15.25 4.12
CA MET A 43 1.93 16.27 3.22
C MET A 43 0.43 16.52 3.44
N LYS A 44 -0.33 15.46 3.73
CA LYS A 44 -1.81 15.52 3.79
C LYS A 44 -2.39 15.51 5.21
N GLY A 45 -1.59 15.18 6.22
CA GLY A 45 -2.05 15.01 7.59
C GLY A 45 -2.88 13.74 7.78
N PHE A 46 -2.51 12.63 7.09
CA PHE A 46 -3.24 11.37 7.17
C PHE A 46 -2.74 10.50 8.33
N ASP A 47 -3.67 9.78 8.96
CA ASP A 47 -3.34 8.67 9.84
C ASP A 47 -2.85 7.46 9.03
N ILE A 48 -1.97 6.64 9.62
CA ILE A 48 -1.44 5.42 8.97
C ILE A 48 -1.71 4.20 9.83
N LEU A 49 -2.33 3.17 9.25
CA LEU A 49 -2.37 1.82 9.79
C LEU A 49 -1.40 0.94 9.02
N ARG A 50 -0.42 0.36 9.72
CA ARG A 50 0.64 -0.47 9.12
C ARG A 50 0.39 -1.95 9.41
N SER A 51 0.28 -2.75 8.35
CA SER A 51 0.10 -4.21 8.46
C SER A 51 1.23 -4.89 9.23
N ASP A 52 2.46 -4.37 9.15
CA ASP A 52 3.60 -4.94 9.86
C ASP A 52 3.50 -4.75 11.37
N MET A 53 3.03 -3.58 11.83
CA MET A 53 2.79 -3.32 13.25
C MET A 53 1.64 -4.18 13.78
N ILE A 54 0.54 -4.23 13.03
CA ILE A 54 -0.64 -5.06 13.36
C ILE A 54 -0.25 -6.54 13.43
N ARG A 55 0.60 -7.01 12.51
CA ARG A 55 1.11 -8.38 12.51
C ARG A 55 1.82 -8.75 13.81
N ARG A 56 2.65 -7.85 14.34
CA ARG A 56 3.35 -8.09 15.63
C ARG A 56 2.39 -8.27 16.79
N GLU A 57 1.27 -7.56 16.77
CA GLU A 57 0.23 -7.65 17.79
C GLU A 57 -0.62 -8.92 17.63
N VAL A 58 -1.13 -9.15 16.42
CA VAL A 58 -2.05 -10.28 16.09
C VAL A 58 -1.35 -11.63 16.18
N LEU A 59 -0.06 -11.69 15.80
CA LEU A 59 0.76 -12.91 15.82
C LEU A 59 1.77 -12.90 16.97
N LYS A 60 1.44 -12.25 18.07
CA LYS A 60 2.30 -12.22 19.29
C LYS A 60 2.64 -13.62 19.73
N GLY A 61 3.95 -13.90 19.86
CA GLY A 61 4.48 -15.21 20.25
C GLY A 61 4.84 -16.14 19.08
N GLU A 62 4.53 -15.75 17.83
CA GLU A 62 4.97 -16.47 16.63
C GLU A 62 6.26 -15.83 16.06
N ASP A 63 7.11 -16.63 15.40
CA ASP A 63 8.27 -16.11 14.66
C ASP A 63 7.82 -15.54 13.31
N ILE A 64 7.46 -14.27 13.32
CA ILE A 64 6.95 -13.54 12.14
C ILE A 64 8.01 -13.38 11.02
N PHE A 65 9.30 -13.65 11.28
CA PHE A 65 10.36 -13.65 10.28
C PHE A 65 10.54 -15.03 9.63
N ASN A 66 9.93 -16.07 10.18
CA ASN A 66 9.90 -17.38 9.56
C ASN A 66 9.02 -17.33 8.30
N ASN A 67 9.59 -17.70 7.15
CA ASN A 67 8.90 -17.67 5.86
C ASN A 67 7.58 -18.46 5.86
N LYS A 68 7.50 -19.60 6.58
CA LYS A 68 6.27 -20.40 6.68
C LYS A 68 5.18 -19.65 7.45
N VAL A 69 5.52 -18.91 8.50
CA VAL A 69 4.59 -18.07 9.26
C VAL A 69 4.18 -16.85 8.43
N ALA A 70 5.15 -16.19 7.82
CA ALA A 70 4.95 -14.97 7.02
C ALA A 70 4.11 -15.21 5.76
N SER A 71 4.22 -16.38 5.13
CA SER A 71 3.50 -16.74 3.90
C SER A 71 2.18 -17.45 4.15
N ASP A 72 1.89 -17.86 5.37
CA ASP A 72 0.65 -18.57 5.72
C ASP A 72 -0.60 -17.75 5.40
N PRO A 73 -1.51 -18.25 4.56
CA PRO A 73 -2.69 -17.48 4.13
C PRO A 73 -3.64 -17.13 5.28
N GLY A 74 -3.83 -18.03 6.24
CA GLY A 74 -4.71 -17.82 7.39
C GLY A 74 -4.17 -16.70 8.30
N ARG A 75 -2.86 -16.68 8.55
CA ARG A 75 -2.21 -15.61 9.32
C ARG A 75 -2.29 -14.27 8.61
N ARG A 76 -2.02 -14.24 7.30
CA ARG A 76 -2.17 -13.03 6.49
C ARG A 76 -3.61 -12.48 6.57
N LYS A 77 -4.61 -13.35 6.42
CA LYS A 77 -6.02 -12.99 6.51
C LYS A 77 -6.33 -12.33 7.86
N ARG A 78 -5.92 -12.93 8.99
CA ARG A 78 -6.11 -12.35 10.34
C ARG A 78 -5.52 -10.94 10.47
N VAL A 79 -4.35 -10.70 9.89
CA VAL A 79 -3.70 -9.37 9.93
C VAL A 79 -4.51 -8.34 9.14
N TYR A 80 -4.98 -8.71 7.94
CA TYR A 80 -5.81 -7.80 7.13
C TYR A 80 -7.19 -7.56 7.76
N GLU A 81 -7.84 -8.59 8.31
CA GLU A 81 -9.11 -8.43 9.02
C GLU A 81 -9.00 -7.46 10.19
N GLU A 82 -7.94 -7.58 11.00
CA GLU A 82 -7.70 -6.63 12.08
C GLU A 82 -7.39 -5.22 11.56
N MET A 83 -6.64 -5.09 10.48
CA MET A 83 -6.36 -3.79 9.86
C MET A 83 -7.65 -3.12 9.36
N PHE A 84 -8.51 -3.85 8.70
CA PHE A 84 -9.79 -3.35 8.20
C PHE A 84 -10.72 -2.93 9.34
N LYS A 85 -10.83 -3.75 10.38
CA LYS A 85 -11.58 -3.40 11.59
C LYS A 85 -11.09 -2.12 12.26
N ARG A 86 -9.77 -1.93 12.33
CA ARG A 86 -9.18 -0.67 12.85
C ARG A 86 -9.48 0.50 11.93
N ALA A 87 -9.44 0.28 10.61
CA ALA A 87 -9.76 1.32 9.62
C ALA A 87 -11.19 1.83 9.79
N GLU A 88 -12.17 0.94 9.90
CA GLU A 88 -13.58 1.28 10.16
C GLU A 88 -13.69 2.18 11.41
N ASN A 89 -13.10 1.76 12.53
CA ASN A 89 -13.12 2.52 13.78
C ASN A 89 -12.46 3.92 13.67
N VAL A 90 -11.36 4.04 12.92
CA VAL A 90 -10.66 5.33 12.71
C VAL A 90 -11.52 6.25 11.86
N LEU A 91 -12.10 5.74 10.78
CA LEU A 91 -12.92 6.51 9.84
C LEU A 91 -14.24 6.99 10.45
N GLU A 92 -14.86 6.21 11.35
CA GLU A 92 -16.05 6.63 12.11
C GLU A 92 -15.77 7.83 13.02
N ARG A 93 -14.58 7.91 13.60
CA ARG A 93 -14.20 8.93 14.60
C ARG A 93 -13.52 10.15 14.00
N GLY A 94 -12.86 10.00 12.86
CA GLY A 94 -11.95 10.98 12.27
C GLY A 94 -12.55 11.75 11.09
N LYS A 95 -12.06 12.99 10.89
CA LYS A 95 -12.38 13.80 9.71
C LYS A 95 -11.26 13.82 8.66
N GLY A 96 -10.07 13.28 8.97
CA GLY A 96 -8.91 13.25 8.09
C GLY A 96 -8.87 12.01 7.20
N GLY A 97 -7.94 11.96 6.25
CA GLY A 97 -7.68 10.78 5.44
C GLY A 97 -6.98 9.67 6.22
N LEU A 98 -7.08 8.45 5.73
CA LEU A 98 -6.48 7.27 6.32
C LEU A 98 -5.67 6.49 5.28
N ILE A 99 -4.46 6.11 5.65
CA ILE A 99 -3.58 5.23 4.86
C ILE A 99 -3.58 3.83 5.44
N LEU A 100 -3.83 2.83 4.59
CA LEU A 100 -3.63 1.42 4.91
C LEU A 100 -2.32 0.97 4.23
N ASP A 101 -1.24 0.91 5.01
CA ASP A 101 0.08 0.53 4.51
C ASP A 101 0.29 -0.99 4.59
N ALA A 102 0.13 -1.64 3.43
CA ALA A 102 0.32 -3.08 3.25
C ALA A 102 0.68 -3.41 1.79
N THR A 103 0.90 -4.69 1.48
CA THR A 103 1.21 -5.11 0.11
C THR A 103 -0.01 -5.04 -0.81
N PHE A 104 -1.22 -5.28 -0.29
CA PHE A 104 -2.47 -5.38 -1.07
C PHE A 104 -2.31 -6.21 -2.35
N PHE A 105 -1.74 -7.41 -2.20
CA PHE A 105 -1.26 -8.26 -3.30
C PHE A 105 -2.38 -8.90 -4.15
N THR A 106 -3.64 -8.94 -3.67
CA THR A 106 -4.78 -9.47 -4.42
C THR A 106 -5.86 -8.41 -4.67
N GLN A 107 -6.62 -8.61 -5.73
CA GLN A 107 -7.75 -7.75 -6.07
C GLN A 107 -8.88 -7.82 -5.01
N GLU A 108 -9.05 -8.98 -4.37
CA GLU A 108 -9.99 -9.17 -3.26
C GLU A 108 -9.68 -8.22 -2.08
N LEU A 109 -8.40 -8.10 -1.68
CA LEU A 109 -8.00 -7.19 -0.60
C LEU A 109 -8.25 -5.72 -0.97
N ARG A 110 -8.00 -5.36 -2.23
CA ARG A 110 -8.28 -4.01 -2.74
C ARG A 110 -9.79 -3.73 -2.78
N SER A 111 -10.58 -4.75 -3.17
CA SER A 111 -12.05 -4.68 -3.12
C SER A 111 -12.56 -4.45 -1.69
N ARG A 112 -11.99 -5.12 -0.70
CA ARG A 112 -12.36 -4.90 0.71
C ARG A 112 -12.02 -3.47 1.18
N ALA A 113 -10.87 -2.93 0.77
CA ALA A 113 -10.54 -1.53 1.05
C ALA A 113 -11.50 -0.54 0.35
N ALA A 114 -11.95 -0.87 -0.86
CA ALA A 114 -12.96 -0.10 -1.57
C ALA A 114 -14.33 -0.12 -0.85
N GLU A 115 -14.74 -1.27 -0.29
CA GLU A 115 -15.95 -1.36 0.55
C GLU A 115 -15.88 -0.39 1.73
N ILE A 116 -14.77 -0.38 2.45
CA ILE A 116 -14.54 0.54 3.59
C ILE A 116 -14.62 2.00 3.12
N ALA A 117 -14.04 2.33 1.96
CA ALA A 117 -14.11 3.68 1.41
C ALA A 117 -15.57 4.09 1.08
N VAL A 118 -16.37 3.17 0.52
CA VAL A 118 -17.80 3.38 0.27
C VAL A 118 -18.57 3.60 1.56
N GLU A 119 -18.39 2.74 2.56
CA GLU A 119 -19.06 2.82 3.86
C GLU A 119 -18.73 4.15 4.58
N ALA A 120 -17.49 4.62 4.44
CA ALA A 120 -17.05 5.89 4.99
C ALA A 120 -17.43 7.11 4.13
N HIS A 121 -18.05 6.94 2.95
CA HIS A 121 -18.33 7.99 1.97
C HIS A 121 -17.07 8.78 1.54
N ARG A 122 -15.97 8.09 1.27
CA ARG A 122 -14.67 8.69 0.93
C ARG A 122 -14.13 8.16 -0.38
N PRO A 123 -13.38 8.95 -1.16
CA PRO A 123 -12.69 8.45 -2.33
C PRO A 123 -11.61 7.43 -1.95
N LEU A 124 -11.37 6.47 -2.84
CA LEU A 124 -10.27 5.51 -2.73
C LEU A 124 -9.09 5.98 -3.56
N VAL A 125 -7.91 6.05 -2.94
CA VAL A 125 -6.64 6.27 -3.63
C VAL A 125 -5.79 5.01 -3.55
N ILE A 126 -5.31 4.54 -4.70
CA ILE A 126 -4.38 3.41 -4.81
C ILE A 126 -3.01 3.96 -5.17
N ALA A 127 -2.07 3.92 -4.23
CA ALA A 127 -0.68 4.32 -4.41
C ALA A 127 0.16 3.07 -4.73
N GLU A 128 0.30 2.74 -6.02
CA GLU A 128 1.09 1.62 -6.48
C GLU A 128 2.55 2.01 -6.63
N CYS A 129 3.42 1.48 -5.75
CA CYS A 129 4.86 1.71 -5.76
C CYS A 129 5.56 0.66 -6.61
N VAL A 130 6.32 1.11 -7.62
CA VAL A 130 7.04 0.27 -8.56
C VAL A 130 8.52 0.63 -8.61
N CYS A 131 9.36 -0.38 -8.69
CA CYS A 131 10.78 -0.28 -8.99
C CYS A 131 11.25 -1.58 -9.65
N THR A 132 12.51 -1.66 -10.09
CA THR A 132 13.08 -2.89 -10.62
C THR A 132 13.14 -4.00 -9.57
N GLU A 133 13.16 -5.27 -10.03
CA GLU A 133 13.33 -6.42 -9.14
C GLU A 133 14.66 -6.35 -8.41
N GLU A 134 15.71 -5.97 -9.11
CA GLU A 134 17.07 -5.79 -8.59
C GLU A 134 17.07 -4.78 -7.44
N LYS A 135 16.43 -3.63 -7.63
CA LYS A 135 16.32 -2.60 -6.60
C LYS A 135 15.51 -3.05 -5.39
N SER A 136 14.40 -3.76 -5.63
CA SER A 136 13.59 -4.37 -4.56
C SER A 136 14.40 -5.34 -3.72
N ILE A 137 15.15 -6.24 -4.36
CA ILE A 137 15.98 -7.26 -3.68
C ILE A 137 17.14 -6.60 -2.94
N GLU A 138 17.83 -5.62 -3.55
CA GLU A 138 18.87 -4.83 -2.89
C GLU A 138 18.39 -4.26 -1.56
N ARG A 139 17.22 -3.62 -1.56
CA ARG A 139 16.62 -3.02 -0.37
C ARG A 139 16.21 -4.06 0.67
N ILE A 140 15.68 -5.20 0.24
CA ILE A 140 15.31 -6.30 1.15
C ILE A 140 16.52 -6.85 1.86
N LEU A 141 17.64 -7.08 1.15
CA LEU A 141 18.86 -7.64 1.71
C LEU A 141 19.59 -6.69 2.68
N LYS A 142 19.34 -5.39 2.58
CA LYS A 142 19.86 -4.39 3.53
C LYS A 142 19.07 -4.32 4.84
N ARG A 143 17.89 -4.93 4.93
CA ARG A 143 17.05 -4.92 6.13
C ARG A 143 17.62 -5.80 7.24
N THR A 144 17.39 -5.37 8.48
CA THR A 144 17.73 -6.14 9.67
C THR A 144 16.50 -6.38 10.53
N LYS A 145 16.53 -7.44 11.36
CA LYS A 145 15.43 -7.73 12.30
C LYS A 145 15.26 -6.65 13.38
N SER A 146 16.30 -5.88 13.67
CA SER A 146 16.29 -4.81 14.66
C SER A 146 15.58 -3.55 14.18
N HIS A 147 15.56 -3.30 12.88
CA HIS A 147 14.82 -2.20 12.25
C HIS A 147 13.62 -2.80 11.54
N TYR A 148 12.60 -3.16 12.34
CA TYR A 148 11.43 -3.87 11.85
C TYR A 148 10.52 -2.96 11.02
N GLU A 149 10.69 -3.02 9.72
CA GLU A 149 9.81 -2.35 8.75
C GLU A 149 9.04 -3.37 7.88
N SER A 150 9.50 -4.63 7.84
CA SER A 150 8.87 -5.68 7.03
C SER A 150 9.43 -7.05 7.42
N ASN A 151 8.61 -8.09 7.31
CA ASN A 151 9.03 -9.48 7.51
C ASN A 151 9.70 -10.11 6.28
N ALA A 152 9.75 -9.43 5.13
CA ALA A 152 10.44 -9.90 3.93
C ALA A 152 11.92 -9.51 4.01
N LEU A 153 12.78 -10.48 4.36
CA LEU A 153 14.23 -10.29 4.55
C LEU A 153 15.08 -11.07 3.53
N THR A 154 14.45 -11.80 2.60
CA THR A 154 15.14 -12.66 1.66
C THR A 154 14.59 -12.51 0.22
N ARG A 155 15.42 -12.88 -0.76
CA ARG A 155 14.97 -12.97 -2.16
C ARG A 155 13.80 -13.94 -2.33
N GLU A 156 13.82 -15.07 -1.61
CA GLU A 156 12.72 -16.05 -1.63
C GLU A 156 11.39 -15.41 -1.16
N ALA A 157 11.42 -14.63 -0.09
CA ALA A 157 10.24 -13.91 0.38
C ALA A 157 9.70 -12.92 -0.68
N TYR A 158 10.57 -12.27 -1.45
CA TYR A 158 10.17 -11.44 -2.59
C TYR A 158 9.48 -12.28 -3.68
N LEU A 159 10.10 -13.39 -4.12
CA LEU A 159 9.57 -14.25 -5.16
C LEU A 159 8.22 -14.87 -4.78
N ASN A 160 8.07 -15.29 -3.53
CA ASN A 160 6.80 -15.82 -3.01
C ASN A 160 5.68 -14.78 -3.04
N ASN A 161 5.98 -13.51 -2.74
CA ASN A 161 5.00 -12.43 -2.88
C ASN A 161 4.70 -12.11 -4.34
N LYS A 162 5.71 -12.11 -5.21
CA LYS A 162 5.56 -11.86 -6.65
C LYS A 162 4.67 -12.91 -7.32
N ALA A 163 4.80 -14.18 -6.91
CA ALA A 163 4.01 -15.29 -7.47
C ALA A 163 2.50 -15.18 -7.22
N VAL A 164 2.08 -14.48 -6.15
CA VAL A 164 0.67 -14.30 -5.79
C VAL A 164 0.16 -12.88 -6.03
N PHE A 165 1.04 -11.99 -6.52
CA PHE A 165 0.68 -10.60 -6.77
C PHE A 165 -0.16 -10.48 -8.04
N GLN A 166 -1.35 -9.89 -7.89
CA GLN A 166 -2.25 -9.59 -9.00
C GLN A 166 -2.08 -8.12 -9.42
N ALA A 167 -2.10 -7.86 -10.72
CA ALA A 167 -2.12 -6.49 -11.23
C ALA A 167 -3.30 -5.70 -10.67
N VAL A 168 -3.14 -4.38 -10.52
CA VAL A 168 -4.24 -3.51 -10.11
C VAL A 168 -5.24 -3.38 -11.25
N ASP A 169 -6.48 -3.75 -11.01
CA ASP A 169 -7.60 -3.56 -11.93
C ASP A 169 -8.64 -2.60 -11.34
N ILE A 170 -8.50 -1.32 -11.70
CA ILE A 170 -9.48 -0.30 -11.26
C ILE A 170 -10.81 -0.38 -12.05
N GLY A 171 -10.81 -1.02 -13.21
CA GLY A 171 -12.02 -1.27 -13.99
C GLY A 171 -12.95 -2.23 -13.26
N GLU A 172 -12.40 -3.34 -12.74
CA GLU A 172 -13.14 -4.30 -11.90
C GLU A 172 -13.70 -3.62 -10.65
N LEU A 173 -12.88 -2.82 -9.93
CA LEU A 173 -13.34 -2.09 -8.75
C LEU A 173 -14.48 -1.13 -9.11
N LYS A 174 -14.37 -0.40 -10.23
CA LYS A 174 -15.41 0.53 -10.67
C LYS A 174 -16.70 -0.15 -11.11
N MET A 175 -16.61 -1.35 -11.69
CA MET A 175 -17.81 -2.14 -12.00
C MET A 175 -18.56 -2.56 -10.74
N LYS A 176 -17.83 -2.92 -9.67
CA LYS A 176 -18.41 -3.31 -8.38
C LYS A 176 -18.90 -2.11 -7.57
N PHE A 177 -18.18 -1.00 -7.59
CA PHE A 177 -18.44 0.21 -6.79
C PHE A 177 -18.65 1.43 -7.70
N LYS A 178 -19.80 1.49 -8.36
CA LYS A 178 -20.08 2.45 -9.45
C LYS A 178 -19.94 3.92 -9.05
N ASP A 179 -20.31 4.26 -7.83
CA ASP A 179 -20.32 5.64 -7.34
C ASP A 179 -19.03 6.02 -6.57
N LEU A 180 -18.13 5.06 -6.32
CA LEU A 180 -16.88 5.33 -5.62
C LEU A 180 -15.90 6.07 -6.54
N PRO A 181 -15.43 7.28 -6.19
CA PRO A 181 -14.31 7.90 -6.88
C PRO A 181 -13.03 7.11 -6.60
N ILE A 182 -12.34 6.67 -7.65
CA ILE A 182 -11.09 5.91 -7.54
C ILE A 182 -9.97 6.64 -8.26
N ILE A 183 -8.85 6.83 -7.59
CA ILE A 183 -7.62 7.40 -8.14
C ILE A 183 -6.51 6.35 -8.00
N HIS A 184 -5.90 5.97 -9.11
CA HIS A 184 -4.76 5.07 -9.13
C HIS A 184 -3.52 5.81 -9.59
N LEU A 185 -2.51 5.85 -8.73
CA LEU A 185 -1.22 6.47 -8.96
C LEU A 185 -0.16 5.38 -9.07
N THR A 186 0.55 5.32 -10.20
CA THR A 186 1.75 4.47 -10.33
C THR A 186 2.98 5.33 -10.02
N ILE A 187 3.63 5.03 -8.91
CA ILE A 187 4.74 5.80 -8.33
C ILE A 187 6.04 5.07 -8.60
N ASP A 188 6.92 5.69 -9.37
CA ASP A 188 8.29 5.21 -9.57
C ASP A 188 9.12 5.50 -8.32
N THR A 189 9.60 4.46 -7.69
CA THR A 189 10.43 4.50 -6.49
C THR A 189 11.81 3.90 -6.72
N GLU A 190 12.34 3.95 -7.95
CA GLU A 190 13.67 3.42 -8.26
C GLU A 190 14.77 4.11 -7.43
N HIS A 191 14.60 5.40 -7.18
CA HIS A 191 15.47 6.18 -6.30
C HIS A 191 15.01 6.13 -4.84
N ASP A 192 15.93 6.31 -3.89
CA ASP A 192 15.64 6.18 -2.46
C ASP A 192 15.15 7.49 -1.82
N ASN A 193 15.29 8.64 -2.51
CA ASN A 193 14.92 9.95 -1.98
C ASN A 193 13.56 10.42 -2.51
N PRO A 194 12.66 10.95 -1.68
CA PRO A 194 11.35 11.43 -2.11
C PRO A 194 11.35 12.46 -3.25
N PRO A 195 12.28 13.43 -3.32
CA PRO A 195 12.35 14.37 -4.44
C PRO A 195 12.59 13.73 -5.82
N ASP A 196 13.17 12.52 -5.85
CA ASP A 196 13.49 11.79 -7.08
C ASP A 196 12.36 10.89 -7.54
N TRP A 197 11.32 10.69 -6.72
CA TRP A 197 10.16 9.87 -7.10
C TRP A 197 9.33 10.58 -8.16
N LYS A 198 8.81 9.79 -9.10
CA LYS A 198 7.99 10.27 -10.21
C LYS A 198 6.65 9.52 -10.24
N ILE A 199 5.62 10.22 -10.67
CA ILE A 199 4.35 9.59 -11.02
C ILE A 199 4.38 9.26 -12.50
N ARG A 200 4.38 7.96 -12.80
CA ARG A 200 4.38 7.43 -14.18
C ARG A 200 2.99 7.43 -14.80
N ARG A 201 1.95 7.26 -13.97
CA ARG A 201 0.57 7.12 -14.43
C ARG A 201 -0.41 7.61 -13.38
N ILE A 202 -1.47 8.26 -13.85
CA ILE A 202 -2.63 8.66 -13.04
C ILE A 202 -3.86 8.17 -13.78
N GLU A 203 -4.65 7.32 -13.13
CA GLU A 203 -5.95 6.90 -13.65
C GLU A 203 -7.04 7.31 -12.66
N ARG A 204 -8.15 7.82 -13.19
CA ARG A 204 -9.33 8.21 -12.41
C ARG A 204 -10.56 7.50 -12.98
N ARG A 205 -11.39 6.99 -12.07
CA ARG A 205 -12.64 6.33 -12.42
C ARG A 205 -13.79 6.82 -11.52
#